data_87c6fa200b1317b267bcfd8dcda45b41
#
_entry.id   87c6fa200b1317b267bcfd8dcda45b41
#
_cell.length_a   1.000
_cell.length_b   1.000
_cell.length_c   1.000
_cell.angle_alpha   90.00
_cell.angle_beta   90.00
_cell.angle_gamma   90.00
#
_symmetry.space_group_name_H-M   'P 1'
#
loop_
_entity.id
_entity.type
_entity.pdbx_description
1 polymer ?
#
loop_
_entity_poly.entity_id
_entity_poly.type
_entity_poly.pdbx_seq_one_letter_code
_entity_poly.pdbx_strand_id
1 'polypeptide(L)'
;MSLDKIFDFCASLKLTVVILVLALILVFVGTLAQEPLGLYLTQDRFFKSMFVDGASMMAAIKKFIQMFGVYVEPSNAMQVKAAPRIPVFPGGYLLGFAFLLNLLASQISQFEVVFRKLFELLRGGAGVFSALIGVARVYSVKCALIPMHLGVVLLLVGQLSTDYFATESTMHIREGGTSNYSEVDTYCELAVVDATDANKDRVTAIPQDVVMSEREIRHESLPFVIRVNHFYKNSVVENRKPGETLQPPATQGFGPQLSIRELPHETTLNRRD
;
A
#
# COMPACT_ATOMS: atom_id res chain seq x y z
N MET A 1 -8.57 23.38 26.84
CA MET A 1 -9.40 22.14 26.95
C MET A 1 -8.62 21.21 27.84
N SER A 2 -9.19 20.68 28.97
CA SER A 2 -8.44 19.76 29.86
C SER A 2 -8.14 18.46 29.13
N LEU A 3 -7.02 17.80 29.44
CA LEU A 3 -6.61 16.52 28.86
C LEU A 3 -7.72 15.46 29.00
N ASP A 4 -8.44 15.47 30.13
CA ASP A 4 -9.54 14.53 30.37
C ASP A 4 -10.66 14.68 29.36
N LYS A 5 -11.05 15.92 28.98
CA LYS A 5 -12.08 16.17 27.96
C LYS A 5 -11.68 15.68 26.57
N ILE A 6 -10.37 15.78 26.24
CA ILE A 6 -9.86 15.24 24.97
C ILE A 6 -9.93 13.73 25.00
N PHE A 7 -9.52 13.11 26.09
CA PHE A 7 -9.56 11.66 26.26
C PHE A 7 -11.00 11.12 26.18
N ASP A 8 -11.93 11.74 26.89
CA ASP A 8 -13.34 11.37 26.86
C ASP A 8 -13.95 11.50 25.44
N PHE A 9 -13.57 12.55 24.70
CA PHE A 9 -13.97 12.71 23.32
C PHE A 9 -13.40 11.59 22.44
N CYS A 10 -12.10 11.29 22.60
CA CYS A 10 -11.46 10.20 21.86
C CYS A 10 -12.06 8.82 22.18
N ALA A 11 -12.50 8.58 23.43
CA ALA A 11 -13.14 7.32 23.84
C ALA A 11 -14.64 7.25 23.51
N SER A 12 -15.23 8.28 22.88
CA SER A 12 -16.67 8.36 22.71
C SER A 12 -17.17 7.47 21.56
N LEU A 13 -18.31 6.80 21.80
CA LEU A 13 -19.02 6.02 20.80
C LEU A 13 -19.50 6.89 19.61
N LYS A 14 -19.81 8.18 19.86
CA LYS A 14 -20.20 9.11 18.79
C LYS A 14 -19.09 9.29 17.77
N LEU A 15 -17.84 9.43 18.23
CA LEU A 15 -16.68 9.51 17.37
C LEU A 15 -16.49 8.23 16.56
N THR A 16 -16.65 7.06 17.18
CA THR A 16 -16.60 5.76 16.50
C THR A 16 -17.58 5.71 15.33
N VAL A 17 -18.83 6.08 15.56
CA VAL A 17 -19.88 6.07 14.52
C VAL A 17 -19.53 7.02 13.37
N VAL A 18 -19.04 8.23 13.68
CA VAL A 18 -18.64 9.19 12.65
C VAL A 18 -17.49 8.63 11.79
N ILE A 19 -16.46 8.07 12.43
CA ILE A 19 -15.34 7.47 11.71
C ILE A 19 -15.80 6.33 10.80
N LEU A 20 -16.66 5.44 11.29
CA LEU A 20 -17.20 4.32 10.52
C LEU A 20 -18.05 4.78 9.33
N VAL A 21 -18.85 5.83 9.48
CA VAL A 21 -19.63 6.41 8.37
C VAL A 21 -18.68 7.00 7.31
N LEU A 22 -17.66 7.75 7.73
CA LEU A 22 -16.65 8.28 6.81
C LEU A 22 -15.87 7.16 6.11
N ALA A 23 -15.51 6.10 6.82
CA ALA A 23 -14.85 4.93 6.24
C ALA A 23 -15.74 4.22 5.21
N LEU A 24 -17.05 4.08 5.50
CA LEU A 24 -18.00 3.51 4.55
C LEU A 24 -18.09 4.35 3.26
N ILE A 25 -18.16 5.67 3.40
CA ILE A 25 -18.14 6.59 2.25
C ILE A 25 -16.83 6.44 1.48
N LEU A 26 -15.69 6.40 2.18
CA LEU A 26 -14.37 6.22 1.55
C LEU A 26 -14.29 4.92 0.72
N VAL A 27 -14.74 3.80 1.29
CA VAL A 27 -14.76 2.50 0.61
C VAL A 27 -15.68 2.55 -0.62
N PHE A 28 -16.88 3.11 -0.48
CA PHE A 28 -17.81 3.24 -1.59
C PHE A 28 -17.24 4.07 -2.74
N VAL A 29 -16.73 5.27 -2.42
CA VAL A 29 -16.15 6.17 -3.45
C VAL A 29 -14.86 5.59 -4.02
N GLY A 30 -14.01 4.96 -3.20
CA GLY A 30 -12.80 4.27 -3.65
C GLY A 30 -13.12 3.12 -4.60
N THR A 31 -14.17 2.33 -4.34
CA THR A 31 -14.60 1.26 -5.25
C THR A 31 -15.03 1.81 -6.62
N LEU A 32 -15.76 2.92 -6.64
CA LEU A 32 -16.14 3.58 -7.89
C LEU A 32 -14.93 4.11 -8.68
N ALA A 33 -13.90 4.57 -7.96
CA ALA A 33 -12.68 5.10 -8.56
C ALA A 33 -11.81 4.02 -9.22
N GLN A 34 -11.96 2.75 -8.87
CA GLN A 34 -11.12 1.66 -9.40
C GLN A 34 -11.23 1.51 -10.92
N GLU A 35 -12.41 1.74 -11.49
CA GLU A 35 -12.59 1.59 -12.92
C GLU A 35 -11.84 2.67 -13.73
N PRO A 36 -11.99 3.99 -13.44
CA PRO A 36 -11.28 5.03 -14.19
C PRO A 36 -9.80 5.18 -13.80
N LEU A 37 -9.39 4.79 -12.59
CA LEU A 37 -8.03 5.03 -12.08
C LEU A 37 -7.17 3.77 -12.02
N GLY A 38 -7.78 2.58 -12.05
CA GLY A 38 -7.11 1.32 -11.76
C GLY A 38 -6.92 1.08 -10.26
N LEU A 39 -6.60 -0.18 -9.92
CA LEU A 39 -6.51 -0.62 -8.53
C LEU A 39 -5.39 0.09 -7.75
N TYR A 40 -4.17 0.13 -8.31
CA TYR A 40 -3.00 0.69 -7.62
C TYR A 40 -3.14 2.18 -7.32
N LEU A 41 -3.56 2.98 -8.31
CA LEU A 41 -3.73 4.42 -8.12
C LEU A 41 -4.87 4.71 -7.12
N THR A 42 -5.93 3.91 -7.15
CA THR A 42 -7.01 4.02 -6.17
C THR A 42 -6.52 3.68 -4.76
N GLN A 43 -5.74 2.61 -4.60
CA GLN A 43 -5.16 2.28 -3.30
C GLN A 43 -4.27 3.42 -2.79
N ASP A 44 -3.38 3.96 -3.63
CA ASP A 44 -2.48 5.05 -3.26
C ASP A 44 -3.23 6.33 -2.86
N ARG A 45 -4.26 6.70 -3.64
CA ARG A 45 -4.94 7.98 -3.47
C ARG A 45 -6.06 7.99 -2.43
N PHE A 46 -6.73 6.84 -2.19
CA PHE A 46 -7.85 6.72 -1.26
C PHE A 46 -7.47 6.03 0.04
N PHE A 47 -6.82 4.86 -0.04
CA PHE A 47 -6.62 4.01 1.13
C PHE A 47 -5.26 4.20 1.79
N LYS A 48 -4.18 4.36 1.00
CA LYS A 48 -2.80 4.57 1.49
C LYS A 48 -2.43 6.06 1.59
N SER A 49 -3.40 6.93 1.81
CA SER A 49 -3.22 8.38 1.92
C SER A 49 -3.84 8.93 3.20
N MET A 50 -3.30 10.06 3.68
CA MET A 50 -3.93 10.81 4.77
C MET A 50 -5.19 11.54 4.30
N PHE A 51 -5.18 12.02 3.06
CA PHE A 51 -6.29 12.75 2.44
C PHE A 51 -6.47 12.34 0.99
N VAL A 52 -7.72 12.17 0.59
CA VAL A 52 -8.09 12.00 -0.83
C VAL A 52 -8.11 13.37 -1.50
N ASP A 53 -7.48 13.46 -2.65
CA ASP A 53 -7.45 14.70 -3.44
C ASP A 53 -8.71 14.90 -4.30
N GLY A 54 -8.96 16.16 -4.66
CA GLY A 54 -10.15 16.55 -5.41
C GLY A 54 -10.26 15.93 -6.80
N ALA A 55 -9.13 15.67 -7.48
CA ALA A 55 -9.14 15.07 -8.81
C ALA A 55 -9.55 13.59 -8.74
N SER A 56 -9.02 12.84 -7.77
CA SER A 56 -9.41 11.46 -7.49
C SER A 56 -10.88 11.35 -7.09
N MET A 57 -11.34 12.25 -6.21
CA MET A 57 -12.74 12.31 -5.81
C MET A 57 -13.66 12.61 -7.01
N MET A 58 -13.28 13.54 -7.88
CA MET A 58 -14.04 13.89 -9.07
C MET A 58 -14.13 12.71 -10.05
N ALA A 59 -13.08 11.91 -10.21
CA ALA A 59 -13.10 10.71 -11.04
C ALA A 59 -14.17 9.70 -10.56
N ALA A 60 -14.25 9.48 -9.24
CA ALA A 60 -15.27 8.61 -8.64
C ALA A 60 -16.69 9.17 -8.80
N ILE A 61 -16.88 10.48 -8.58
CA ILE A 61 -18.18 11.14 -8.73
C ILE A 61 -18.66 11.06 -10.19
N LYS A 62 -17.79 11.33 -11.15
CA LYS A 62 -18.12 11.19 -12.58
C LYS A 62 -18.57 9.76 -12.91
N LYS A 63 -17.86 8.75 -12.38
CA LYS A 63 -18.25 7.34 -12.55
C LYS A 63 -19.62 7.06 -11.94
N PHE A 64 -19.88 7.57 -10.75
CA PHE A 64 -21.20 7.44 -10.12
C PHE A 64 -22.32 8.03 -10.98
N ILE A 65 -22.11 9.23 -11.53
CA ILE A 65 -23.10 9.90 -12.41
C ILE A 65 -23.34 9.08 -13.69
N GLN A 66 -22.28 8.51 -14.27
CA GLN A 66 -22.39 7.64 -15.46
C GLN A 66 -23.26 6.41 -15.21
N MET A 67 -23.27 5.85 -14.00
CA MET A 67 -24.13 4.70 -13.66
C MET A 67 -25.64 5.02 -13.78
N PHE A 68 -26.03 6.29 -13.74
CA PHE A 68 -27.41 6.73 -13.98
C PHE A 68 -27.70 7.09 -15.44
N GLY A 69 -26.82 6.73 -16.37
CA GLY A 69 -27.00 6.98 -17.81
C GLY A 69 -26.70 8.42 -18.25
N VAL A 70 -26.14 9.25 -17.36
CA VAL A 70 -25.74 10.61 -17.72
C VAL A 70 -24.34 10.58 -18.33
N TYR A 71 -24.22 11.09 -19.55
CA TYR A 71 -22.91 11.20 -20.17
C TYR A 71 -22.08 12.29 -19.50
N VAL A 72 -20.97 11.88 -18.90
CA VAL A 72 -19.93 12.77 -18.37
C VAL A 72 -18.60 12.26 -18.91
N GLU A 73 -17.76 13.17 -19.39
CA GLU A 73 -16.42 12.81 -19.86
C GLU A 73 -15.63 12.07 -18.77
N PRO A 74 -15.17 10.82 -19.02
CA PRO A 74 -14.46 10.03 -18.03
C PRO A 74 -13.12 10.69 -17.66
N SER A 75 -12.76 10.64 -16.40
CA SER A 75 -11.39 10.96 -15.96
C SER A 75 -10.50 9.77 -16.23
N ASN A 76 -9.25 10.00 -16.62
CA ASN A 76 -8.25 8.95 -16.74
C ASN A 76 -7.15 9.10 -15.68
N ALA A 77 -6.43 7.99 -15.42
CA ALA A 77 -5.37 7.93 -14.41
C ALA A 77 -4.27 8.98 -14.65
N MET A 78 -3.91 9.26 -15.90
CA MET A 78 -2.87 10.23 -16.26
C MET A 78 -3.26 11.66 -15.88
N GLN A 79 -4.51 12.06 -16.16
CA GLN A 79 -5.03 13.37 -15.77
C GLN A 79 -5.03 13.55 -14.25
N VAL A 80 -5.45 12.51 -13.51
CA VAL A 80 -5.48 12.55 -12.06
C VAL A 80 -4.06 12.57 -11.46
N LYS A 81 -3.10 11.84 -12.03
CA LYS A 81 -1.69 11.90 -11.61
C LYS A 81 -1.09 13.30 -11.80
N ALA A 82 -1.38 13.97 -12.90
CA ALA A 82 -0.88 15.31 -13.22
C ALA A 82 -1.56 16.42 -12.42
N ALA A 83 -2.74 16.18 -11.84
CA ALA A 83 -3.48 17.18 -11.09
C ALA A 83 -2.87 17.48 -9.72
N PRO A 84 -2.98 18.72 -9.23
CA PRO A 84 -2.52 19.07 -7.88
C PRO A 84 -3.29 18.29 -6.81
N ARG A 85 -2.59 17.85 -5.77
CA ARG A 85 -3.16 17.11 -4.64
C ARG A 85 -3.84 18.06 -3.64
N ILE A 86 -5.03 18.53 -3.95
CA ILE A 86 -5.84 19.36 -3.05
C ILE A 86 -6.67 18.43 -2.15
N PRO A 87 -6.46 18.43 -0.82
CA PRO A 87 -7.17 17.52 0.09
C PRO A 87 -8.66 17.89 0.19
N VAL A 88 -9.54 16.92 -0.03
CA VAL A 88 -11.01 17.12 -0.02
C VAL A 88 -11.71 16.20 0.98
N PHE A 89 -11.16 14.99 1.19
CA PHE A 89 -11.78 13.99 2.04
C PHE A 89 -10.73 13.24 2.87
N PRO A 90 -11.03 12.78 4.10
CA PRO A 90 -10.08 11.99 4.88
C PRO A 90 -9.79 10.65 4.18
N GLY A 91 -8.52 10.32 4.04
CA GLY A 91 -8.05 9.08 3.45
C GLY A 91 -7.98 7.93 4.44
N GLY A 92 -7.66 6.73 3.94
CA GLY A 92 -7.66 5.51 4.72
C GLY A 92 -6.71 5.53 5.91
N TYR A 93 -5.48 6.05 5.75
CA TYR A 93 -4.54 6.16 6.86
C TYR A 93 -5.05 7.09 7.97
N LEU A 94 -5.66 8.23 7.63
CA LEU A 94 -6.20 9.15 8.62
C LEU A 94 -7.37 8.51 9.38
N LEU A 95 -8.32 7.90 8.66
CA LEU A 95 -9.47 7.24 9.28
C LEU A 95 -9.05 6.02 10.10
N GLY A 96 -8.13 5.21 9.60
CA GLY A 96 -7.57 4.05 10.31
C GLY A 96 -6.86 4.46 11.60
N PHE A 97 -6.03 5.50 11.54
CA PHE A 97 -5.34 6.03 12.72
C PHE A 97 -6.31 6.63 13.74
N ALA A 98 -7.30 7.42 13.29
CA ALA A 98 -8.33 7.97 14.16
C ALA A 98 -9.17 6.86 14.83
N PHE A 99 -9.48 5.80 14.09
CA PHE A 99 -10.20 4.64 14.62
C PHE A 99 -9.36 3.87 15.64
N LEU A 100 -8.08 3.65 15.36
CA LEU A 100 -7.15 3.02 16.29
C LEU A 100 -7.04 3.80 17.60
N LEU A 101 -6.86 5.13 17.52
CA LEU A 101 -6.83 5.99 18.71
C LEU A 101 -8.14 5.93 19.51
N ASN A 102 -9.29 5.94 18.83
CA ASN A 102 -10.59 5.83 19.47
C ASN A 102 -10.75 4.48 20.20
N LEU A 103 -10.35 3.37 19.56
CA LEU A 103 -10.38 2.05 20.19
C LEU A 103 -9.43 1.97 21.40
N LEU A 104 -8.20 2.46 21.27
CA LEU A 104 -7.23 2.45 22.37
C LEU A 104 -7.70 3.29 23.56
N ALA A 105 -8.22 4.50 23.31
CA ALA A 105 -8.77 5.35 24.35
C ALA A 105 -9.95 4.67 25.08
N SER A 106 -10.86 4.04 24.33
CA SER A 106 -11.97 3.27 24.88
C SER A 106 -11.48 2.07 25.72
N GLN A 107 -10.42 1.38 25.26
CA GLN A 107 -9.86 0.24 25.99
C GLN A 107 -9.19 0.67 27.30
N ILE A 108 -8.38 1.74 27.28
CA ILE A 108 -7.72 2.27 28.49
C ILE A 108 -8.76 2.58 29.55
N SER A 109 -9.87 3.25 29.19
CA SER A 109 -10.97 3.55 30.08
C SER A 109 -11.62 2.28 30.68
N GLN A 110 -11.77 1.23 29.88
CA GLN A 110 -12.34 -0.05 30.34
C GLN A 110 -11.38 -0.81 31.25
N PHE A 111 -10.09 -0.86 30.89
CA PHE A 111 -9.03 -1.48 31.68
C PHE A 111 -8.92 -0.85 33.06
N GLU A 112 -8.93 0.49 33.15
CA GLU A 112 -8.85 1.19 34.43
C GLU A 112 -9.94 0.73 35.42
N VAL A 113 -11.17 0.64 34.94
CA VAL A 113 -12.32 0.21 35.77
C VAL A 113 -12.14 -1.24 36.24
N VAL A 114 -11.74 -2.15 35.35
CA VAL A 114 -11.55 -3.57 35.66
C VAL A 114 -10.38 -3.79 36.61
N PHE A 115 -9.23 -3.15 36.32
CA PHE A 115 -8.02 -3.26 37.14
C PHE A 115 -8.21 -2.67 38.54
N ARG A 116 -8.86 -1.52 38.64
CA ARG A 116 -9.16 -0.91 39.94
C ARG A 116 -9.97 -1.86 40.83
N LYS A 117 -10.99 -2.52 40.24
CA LYS A 117 -11.81 -3.49 40.99
C LYS A 117 -11.03 -4.75 41.35
N LEU A 118 -10.23 -5.26 40.47
CA LEU A 118 -9.36 -6.41 40.73
C LEU A 118 -8.41 -6.09 41.91
N PHE A 119 -7.80 -4.91 41.88
CA PHE A 119 -6.88 -4.47 42.94
C PHE A 119 -7.57 -4.28 44.30
N GLU A 120 -8.79 -3.73 44.31
CA GLU A 120 -9.63 -3.63 45.52
C GLU A 120 -9.88 -5.01 46.15
N LEU A 121 -10.30 -6.00 45.33
CA LEU A 121 -10.55 -7.36 45.83
C LEU A 121 -9.31 -8.05 46.34
N LEU A 122 -8.18 -7.91 45.69
CA LEU A 122 -6.89 -8.46 46.13
C LEU A 122 -6.42 -7.81 47.44
N ARG A 123 -6.60 -6.49 47.55
CA ARG A 123 -6.25 -5.74 48.77
C ARG A 123 -7.16 -6.10 49.97
N GLY A 124 -8.37 -6.52 49.70
CA GLY A 124 -9.32 -7.04 50.68
C GLY A 124 -9.08 -8.49 51.12
N GLY A 125 -7.93 -9.09 50.73
CA GLY A 125 -7.54 -10.46 51.12
C GLY A 125 -8.14 -11.58 50.27
N ALA A 126 -8.78 -11.28 49.16
CA ALA A 126 -9.23 -12.30 48.23
C ALA A 126 -8.08 -12.98 47.51
N GLY A 127 -8.12 -14.30 47.38
CA GLY A 127 -7.15 -15.00 46.55
C GLY A 127 -7.28 -14.58 45.06
N VAL A 128 -6.16 -14.62 44.29
CA VAL A 128 -6.12 -14.17 42.89
C VAL A 128 -7.24 -14.76 42.06
N PHE A 129 -7.48 -16.06 42.17
CA PHE A 129 -8.51 -16.76 41.41
C PHE A 129 -9.93 -16.31 41.78
N SER A 130 -10.22 -16.11 43.07
CA SER A 130 -11.52 -15.61 43.55
C SER A 130 -11.74 -14.15 43.15
N ALA A 131 -10.69 -13.33 43.16
CA ALA A 131 -10.76 -11.94 42.73
C ALA A 131 -11.05 -11.85 41.21
N LEU A 132 -10.40 -12.67 40.38
CA LEU A 132 -10.66 -12.76 38.94
C LEU A 132 -12.11 -13.20 38.64
N ILE A 133 -12.62 -14.22 39.34
CA ILE A 133 -14.02 -14.67 39.18
C ILE A 133 -14.95 -13.55 39.61
N GLY A 134 -14.69 -12.86 40.74
CA GLY A 134 -15.48 -11.75 41.23
C GLY A 134 -15.58 -10.61 40.21
N VAL A 135 -14.44 -10.22 39.62
CA VAL A 135 -14.40 -9.20 38.54
C VAL A 135 -15.18 -9.69 37.31
N ALA A 136 -14.91 -10.93 36.84
CA ALA A 136 -15.58 -11.50 35.68
C ALA A 136 -17.12 -11.56 35.85
N ARG A 137 -17.60 -11.89 37.06
CA ARG A 137 -19.01 -11.97 37.36
C ARG A 137 -19.71 -10.59 37.35
N VAL A 138 -19.07 -9.56 37.93
CA VAL A 138 -19.62 -8.20 38.04
C VAL A 138 -19.50 -7.43 36.72
N TYR A 139 -18.42 -7.61 36.01
CA TYR A 139 -18.06 -6.91 34.78
C TYR A 139 -18.03 -7.81 33.54
N SER A 140 -18.85 -8.86 33.51
CA SER A 140 -18.84 -9.87 32.43
C SER A 140 -18.88 -9.27 31.02
N VAL A 141 -19.73 -8.25 30.79
CA VAL A 141 -19.80 -7.56 29.48
C VAL A 141 -18.52 -6.81 29.18
N LYS A 142 -17.93 -6.08 30.14
CA LYS A 142 -16.68 -5.34 29.95
C LYS A 142 -15.50 -6.28 29.74
N CYS A 143 -15.44 -7.38 30.48
CA CYS A 143 -14.42 -8.40 30.31
C CYS A 143 -14.50 -9.10 28.95
N ALA A 144 -15.68 -9.23 28.36
CA ALA A 144 -15.87 -9.77 27.01
C ALA A 144 -15.51 -8.75 25.91
N LEU A 145 -15.80 -7.46 26.13
CA LEU A 145 -15.49 -6.38 25.18
C LEU A 145 -13.98 -6.15 25.02
N ILE A 146 -13.19 -6.33 26.10
CA ILE A 146 -11.75 -6.12 26.07
C ILE A 146 -11.07 -7.00 24.99
N PRO A 147 -11.19 -8.34 24.99
CA PRO A 147 -10.54 -9.17 23.97
C PRO A 147 -11.11 -8.92 22.55
N MET A 148 -12.39 -8.58 22.43
CA MET A 148 -13.00 -8.25 21.14
C MET A 148 -12.35 -7.01 20.51
N HIS A 149 -12.25 -5.91 21.25
CA HIS A 149 -11.60 -4.71 20.74
C HIS A 149 -10.09 -4.91 20.56
N LEU A 150 -9.43 -5.65 21.44
CA LEU A 150 -8.01 -5.99 21.28
C LEU A 150 -7.77 -6.76 19.97
N GLY A 151 -8.68 -7.67 19.60
CA GLY A 151 -8.63 -8.36 18.32
C GLY A 151 -8.70 -7.40 17.14
N VAL A 152 -9.58 -6.40 17.18
CA VAL A 152 -9.68 -5.37 16.13
C VAL A 152 -8.40 -4.50 16.09
N VAL A 153 -7.85 -4.11 17.23
CA VAL A 153 -6.58 -3.37 17.31
C VAL A 153 -5.44 -4.19 16.67
N LEU A 154 -5.34 -5.49 17.01
CA LEU A 154 -4.33 -6.37 16.42
C LEU A 154 -4.48 -6.53 14.91
N LEU A 155 -5.72 -6.60 14.41
CA LEU A 155 -5.98 -6.64 12.96
C LEU A 155 -5.53 -5.34 12.27
N LEU A 156 -5.84 -4.17 12.84
CA LEU A 156 -5.42 -2.88 12.30
C LEU A 156 -3.89 -2.72 12.29
N VAL A 157 -3.24 -3.08 13.39
CA VAL A 157 -1.76 -3.03 13.50
C VAL A 157 -1.12 -4.06 12.56
N GLY A 158 -1.71 -5.26 12.46
CA GLY A 158 -1.25 -6.30 11.53
C GLY A 158 -1.36 -5.85 10.08
N GLN A 159 -2.49 -5.24 9.69
CA GLN A 159 -2.67 -4.70 8.35
C GLN A 159 -1.65 -3.59 8.03
N LEU A 160 -1.42 -2.68 8.96
CA LEU A 160 -0.40 -1.63 8.81
C LEU A 160 1.01 -2.24 8.67
N SER A 161 1.32 -3.24 9.48
CA SER A 161 2.61 -3.96 9.40
C SER A 161 2.77 -4.66 8.05
N THR A 162 1.73 -5.33 7.57
CA THR A 162 1.74 -5.96 6.24
C THR A 162 1.97 -4.92 5.13
N ASP A 163 1.30 -3.78 5.20
CA ASP A 163 1.42 -2.71 4.20
C ASP A 163 2.84 -2.13 4.10
N TYR A 164 3.58 -2.12 5.23
CA TYR A 164 4.96 -1.62 5.29
C TYR A 164 6.03 -2.67 4.99
N PHE A 165 5.80 -3.94 5.35
CA PHE A 165 6.85 -4.96 5.33
C PHE A 165 6.62 -6.09 4.33
N ALA A 166 5.41 -6.24 3.77
CA ALA A 166 5.15 -7.29 2.81
C ALA A 166 5.73 -6.95 1.44
N THR A 167 6.37 -7.93 0.84
CA THR A 167 6.78 -7.91 -0.57
C THR A 167 5.98 -8.98 -1.31
N GLU A 168 5.23 -8.57 -2.32
CA GLU A 168 4.47 -9.48 -3.18
C GLU A 168 5.31 -9.84 -4.41
N SER A 169 5.36 -11.13 -4.74
CA SER A 169 6.05 -11.63 -5.92
C SER A 169 5.23 -12.72 -6.61
N THR A 170 5.37 -12.83 -7.92
CA THR A 170 4.67 -13.81 -8.74
C THR A 170 5.66 -14.86 -9.24
N MET A 171 5.32 -16.14 -9.13
CA MET A 171 6.11 -17.24 -9.67
C MET A 171 5.37 -17.88 -10.85
N HIS A 172 5.98 -17.88 -12.03
CA HIS A 172 5.43 -18.52 -13.21
C HIS A 172 6.03 -19.92 -13.39
N ILE A 173 5.19 -20.95 -13.31
CA ILE A 173 5.59 -22.34 -13.52
C ILE A 173 4.75 -22.92 -14.65
N ARG A 174 5.40 -23.43 -15.70
CA ARG A 174 4.73 -24.16 -16.78
C ARG A 174 4.36 -25.56 -16.31
N GLU A 175 3.30 -26.13 -16.86
CA GLU A 175 2.91 -27.53 -16.57
C GLU A 175 4.07 -28.48 -16.85
N GLY A 176 4.42 -29.32 -15.86
CA GLY A 176 5.57 -30.23 -15.92
C GLY A 176 6.94 -29.58 -15.70
N GLY A 177 6.99 -28.26 -15.51
CA GLY A 177 8.22 -27.52 -15.23
C GLY A 177 8.47 -27.29 -13.74
N THR A 178 9.64 -26.73 -13.44
CA THR A 178 10.03 -26.24 -12.10
C THR A 178 10.58 -24.84 -12.20
N SER A 179 10.38 -24.02 -11.15
CA SER A 179 11.01 -22.71 -11.00
C SER A 179 11.57 -22.57 -9.59
N ASN A 180 12.69 -21.88 -9.45
CA ASN A 180 13.34 -21.60 -8.17
C ASN A 180 13.45 -20.10 -7.89
N TYR A 181 12.75 -19.27 -8.66
CA TYR A 181 12.70 -17.81 -8.48
C TYR A 181 11.28 -17.30 -8.63
N SER A 182 11.02 -16.15 -8.02
CA SER A 182 9.80 -15.36 -8.19
C SER A 182 10.15 -13.95 -8.61
N GLU A 183 9.26 -13.31 -9.34
CA GLU A 183 9.42 -11.96 -9.87
C GLU A 183 8.56 -10.98 -9.08
N VAL A 184 9.14 -9.83 -8.70
CA VAL A 184 8.41 -8.74 -8.06
C VAL A 184 7.94 -7.78 -9.14
N ASP A 185 6.63 -7.59 -9.27
CA ASP A 185 6.05 -6.80 -10.37
C ASP A 185 6.43 -5.31 -10.38
N THR A 186 6.90 -4.78 -9.25
CA THR A 186 7.23 -3.35 -9.07
C THR A 186 8.73 -3.07 -8.98
N TYR A 187 9.55 -4.10 -9.09
CA TYR A 187 11.01 -4.02 -8.92
C TYR A 187 11.71 -4.82 -10.00
N CYS A 188 12.74 -4.28 -10.59
CA CYS A 188 13.54 -4.97 -11.59
C CYS A 188 15.00 -5.05 -11.18
N GLU A 189 15.73 -5.98 -11.79
CA GLU A 189 17.16 -6.14 -11.64
C GLU A 189 17.82 -6.21 -13.02
N LEU A 190 19.04 -5.74 -13.10
CA LEU A 190 19.88 -5.96 -14.27
C LEU A 190 20.62 -7.29 -14.11
N ALA A 191 20.13 -8.33 -14.78
CA ALA A 191 20.76 -9.65 -14.76
C ALA A 191 21.77 -9.79 -15.91
N VAL A 192 23.03 -10.05 -15.57
CA VAL A 192 24.07 -10.42 -16.52
C VAL A 192 24.25 -11.94 -16.45
N VAL A 193 23.88 -12.61 -17.53
CA VAL A 193 23.92 -14.07 -17.64
C VAL A 193 25.14 -14.51 -18.40
N ASP A 194 26.02 -15.28 -17.76
CA ASP A 194 27.15 -15.98 -18.37
C ASP A 194 26.74 -17.43 -18.65
N ALA A 195 26.45 -17.72 -19.90
CA ALA A 195 26.03 -19.02 -20.41
C ALA A 195 27.21 -19.84 -21.01
N THR A 196 28.43 -19.61 -20.57
CA THR A 196 29.64 -20.29 -21.11
C THR A 196 29.66 -21.77 -20.73
N ASP A 197 29.09 -22.13 -19.57
CA ASP A 197 28.95 -23.53 -19.12
C ASP A 197 27.66 -24.13 -19.70
N ALA A 198 27.80 -25.25 -20.43
CA ALA A 198 26.65 -25.92 -21.06
C ALA A 198 25.61 -26.48 -20.11
N ASN A 199 25.93 -26.66 -18.81
CA ASN A 199 25.07 -27.28 -17.81
C ASN A 199 24.43 -26.29 -16.83
N LYS A 200 24.94 -25.06 -16.76
CA LYS A 200 24.46 -24.03 -15.81
C LYS A 200 24.81 -22.63 -16.26
N ASP A 201 23.89 -21.73 -16.07
CA ASP A 201 24.11 -20.31 -16.21
C ASP A 201 24.65 -19.69 -14.91
N ARG A 202 25.60 -18.75 -15.04
CA ARG A 202 26.01 -17.92 -13.92
C ARG A 202 25.36 -16.56 -14.06
N VAL A 203 24.49 -16.22 -13.14
CA VAL A 203 23.74 -14.94 -13.14
C VAL A 203 24.35 -14.00 -12.12
N THR A 204 24.71 -12.79 -12.56
CA THR A 204 25.05 -11.67 -11.69
C THR A 204 23.89 -10.69 -11.74
N ALA A 205 23.09 -10.65 -10.67
CA ALA A 205 21.95 -9.76 -10.54
C ALA A 205 22.36 -8.45 -9.83
N ILE A 206 22.05 -7.32 -10.44
CA ILE A 206 22.33 -5.98 -9.92
C ILE A 206 20.99 -5.33 -9.59
N PRO A 207 20.73 -5.02 -8.30
CA PRO A 207 19.48 -4.44 -7.86
C PRO A 207 19.15 -3.11 -8.53
N GLN A 208 17.87 -2.85 -8.77
CA GLN A 208 17.36 -1.61 -9.36
C GLN A 208 17.91 -0.35 -8.69
N ASP A 209 17.97 -0.34 -7.36
CA ASP A 209 18.41 0.82 -6.59
C ASP A 209 19.88 1.17 -6.89
N VAL A 210 20.73 0.16 -7.12
CA VAL A 210 22.12 0.34 -7.54
C VAL A 210 22.16 0.90 -8.96
N VAL A 211 21.36 0.34 -9.87
CA VAL A 211 21.26 0.83 -11.26
C VAL A 211 20.77 2.28 -11.32
N MET A 212 19.86 2.67 -10.43
CA MET A 212 19.33 4.04 -10.38
C MET A 212 20.27 5.05 -9.71
N SER A 213 21.05 4.61 -8.71
CA SER A 213 21.89 5.49 -7.87
C SER A 213 23.31 5.65 -8.39
N GLU A 214 23.86 4.61 -9.00
CA GLU A 214 25.26 4.58 -9.44
C GLU A 214 25.37 4.81 -10.96
N ARG A 215 26.24 5.74 -11.34
CA ARG A 215 26.55 5.97 -12.75
C ARG A 215 27.53 4.94 -13.34
N GLU A 216 28.33 4.31 -12.49
CA GLU A 216 29.34 3.32 -12.86
C GLU A 216 29.32 2.16 -11.88
N ILE A 217 28.91 0.98 -12.36
CA ILE A 217 28.76 -0.23 -11.57
C ILE A 217 29.94 -1.17 -11.89
N ARG A 218 30.67 -1.55 -10.85
CA ARG A 218 31.77 -2.52 -10.88
C ARG A 218 31.41 -3.69 -9.99
N HIS A 219 31.53 -4.89 -10.52
CA HIS A 219 31.29 -6.12 -9.77
C HIS A 219 32.41 -7.12 -10.03
N GLU A 220 32.88 -7.83 -9.00
CA GLU A 220 34.01 -8.77 -9.09
C GLU A 220 33.79 -9.89 -10.10
N SER A 221 32.55 -10.31 -10.30
CA SER A 221 32.19 -11.36 -11.26
C SER A 221 32.09 -10.87 -12.71
N LEU A 222 32.20 -9.56 -12.96
CA LEU A 222 32.07 -9.00 -14.32
C LEU A 222 33.42 -8.53 -14.83
N PRO A 223 33.87 -8.96 -16.05
CA PRO A 223 35.11 -8.52 -16.65
C PRO A 223 35.04 -7.12 -17.29
N PHE A 224 33.92 -6.41 -17.09
CA PHE A 224 33.66 -5.07 -17.65
C PHE A 224 32.94 -4.18 -16.62
N VAL A 225 32.90 -2.90 -16.93
CA VAL A 225 32.20 -1.89 -16.12
C VAL A 225 30.91 -1.49 -16.82
N ILE A 226 29.82 -1.42 -16.06
CA ILE A 226 28.54 -0.98 -16.58
C ILE A 226 28.39 0.51 -16.27
N ARG A 227 28.13 1.32 -17.29
CA ARG A 227 27.78 2.74 -17.13
C ARG A 227 26.32 2.95 -17.43
N VAL A 228 25.59 3.48 -16.45
CA VAL A 228 24.17 3.79 -16.57
C VAL A 228 24.01 5.20 -17.12
N ASN A 229 23.52 5.31 -18.34
CA ASN A 229 23.25 6.61 -18.97
C ASN A 229 21.85 7.11 -18.63
N HIS A 230 20.84 6.24 -18.75
CA HIS A 230 19.45 6.53 -18.47
C HIS A 230 18.76 5.29 -17.92
N PHE A 231 17.85 5.51 -16.98
CA PHE A 231 16.95 4.49 -16.45
C PHE A 231 15.50 4.99 -16.62
N TYR A 232 14.68 4.21 -17.30
CA TYR A 232 13.26 4.50 -17.49
C TYR A 232 12.45 3.43 -16.76
N LYS A 233 11.58 3.83 -15.82
CA LYS A 233 10.69 2.90 -15.13
C LYS A 233 9.69 2.23 -16.07
N ASN A 234 9.25 2.97 -17.08
CA ASN A 234 8.38 2.44 -18.12
C ASN A 234 8.83 3.00 -19.46
N SER A 235 8.94 2.15 -20.46
CA SER A 235 9.39 2.55 -21.79
C SER A 235 8.78 1.65 -22.87
N VAL A 236 8.67 2.19 -24.07
CA VAL A 236 8.37 1.40 -25.25
C VAL A 236 9.60 1.33 -26.15
N VAL A 237 9.90 0.11 -26.58
CA VAL A 237 10.97 -0.18 -27.54
C VAL A 237 10.34 -0.50 -28.88
N GLU A 238 10.61 0.31 -29.89
CA GLU A 238 10.05 0.18 -31.25
C GLU A 238 11.19 0.14 -32.27
N ASN A 239 10.92 -0.41 -33.45
CA ASN A 239 11.84 -0.27 -34.57
C ASN A 239 11.90 1.19 -35.01
N ARG A 240 13.12 1.68 -35.21
CA ARG A 240 13.38 3.05 -35.62
C ARG A 240 12.76 3.33 -37.00
N LYS A 241 12.06 4.45 -37.10
CA LYS A 241 11.45 4.89 -38.37
C LYS A 241 12.46 5.68 -39.22
N PRO A 242 12.42 5.58 -40.54
CA PRO A 242 13.25 6.43 -41.41
C PRO A 242 13.02 7.92 -41.13
N GLY A 243 14.10 8.68 -40.87
CA GLY A 243 14.02 10.10 -40.58
C GLY A 243 13.82 10.47 -39.11
N GLU A 244 13.83 9.51 -38.19
CA GLU A 244 13.69 9.77 -36.75
C GLU A 244 14.92 10.51 -36.21
N THR A 245 14.69 11.62 -35.52
CA THR A 245 15.74 12.51 -34.99
C THR A 245 16.28 12.09 -33.62
N LEU A 246 15.57 11.19 -32.90
CA LEU A 246 16.04 10.64 -31.63
C LEU A 246 17.33 9.84 -31.84
N GLN A 247 18.30 10.02 -30.97
CA GLN A 247 19.52 9.23 -31.02
C GLN A 247 19.21 7.75 -30.71
N PRO A 248 19.85 6.80 -31.40
CA PRO A 248 19.65 5.39 -31.10
C PRO A 248 20.19 5.06 -29.70
N PRO A 249 19.56 4.11 -28.98
CA PRO A 249 19.96 3.73 -27.62
C PRO A 249 21.34 3.09 -27.56
N ALA A 250 21.82 2.52 -28.66
CA ALA A 250 23.14 1.91 -28.75
C ALA A 250 23.74 2.04 -30.16
N THR A 251 25.06 1.93 -30.25
CA THR A 251 25.82 2.07 -31.51
C THR A 251 26.16 0.73 -32.14
N GLN A 252 25.96 -0.38 -31.44
CA GLN A 252 26.28 -1.74 -31.89
C GLN A 252 25.07 -2.69 -31.72
N GLY A 253 25.17 -3.85 -32.37
CA GLY A 253 24.12 -4.87 -32.34
C GLY A 253 22.80 -4.37 -32.98
N PHE A 254 21.67 -4.65 -32.35
CA PHE A 254 20.36 -4.19 -32.79
C PHE A 254 20.04 -2.74 -32.36
N GLY A 255 20.81 -2.18 -31.43
CA GLY A 255 20.58 -0.86 -30.86
C GLY A 255 20.40 0.27 -31.86
N PRO A 256 21.20 0.36 -32.96
CA PRO A 256 21.02 1.41 -33.98
C PRO A 256 19.65 1.37 -34.68
N GLN A 257 18.98 0.23 -34.67
CA GLN A 257 17.69 0.02 -35.33
C GLN A 257 16.50 0.26 -34.39
N LEU A 258 16.76 0.51 -33.11
CA LEU A 258 15.76 0.68 -32.08
C LEU A 258 15.55 2.16 -31.72
N SER A 259 14.35 2.49 -31.35
CA SER A 259 13.96 3.74 -30.69
C SER A 259 13.34 3.40 -29.34
N ILE A 260 13.82 4.09 -28.30
CA ILE A 260 13.30 3.94 -26.94
C ILE A 260 12.64 5.27 -26.54
N ARG A 261 11.41 5.18 -26.09
CA ARG A 261 10.66 6.33 -25.60
C ARG A 261 10.15 6.05 -24.20
N GLU A 262 10.44 6.97 -23.29
CA GLU A 262 9.90 6.92 -21.93
C GLU A 262 8.38 7.04 -21.95
N LEU A 263 7.72 6.21 -21.18
CA LEU A 263 6.27 6.24 -20.92
C LEU A 263 5.99 6.61 -19.47
N PRO A 264 4.81 7.17 -19.18
CA PRO A 264 4.37 7.35 -17.82
C PRO A 264 4.31 6.01 -17.08
N HIS A 265 4.66 6.04 -15.79
CA HIS A 265 4.57 4.85 -14.93
C HIS A 265 3.15 4.27 -14.94
N GLU A 266 3.02 3.01 -15.33
CA GLU A 266 1.74 2.29 -15.39
C GLU A 266 1.36 1.78 -13.99
N THR A 267 0.10 1.90 -13.64
CA THR A 267 -0.42 1.51 -12.31
C THR A 267 -1.64 0.60 -12.42
N THR A 268 -1.95 0.12 -13.63
CA THR A 268 -3.06 -0.82 -13.83
C THR A 268 -2.55 -2.26 -13.75
N LEU A 269 -3.37 -3.16 -13.19
CA LEU A 269 -3.05 -4.60 -13.06
C LEU A 269 -2.81 -5.30 -14.41
N ASN A 270 -3.33 -4.75 -15.50
CA ASN A 270 -3.32 -5.38 -16.82
C ASN A 270 -2.09 -5.02 -17.67
N ARG A 271 -1.26 -4.11 -17.20
CA ARG A 271 -0.02 -3.70 -17.88
C ARG A 271 1.12 -3.63 -16.88
N ARG A 272 2.21 -4.28 -17.22
CA ARG A 272 3.48 -4.20 -16.47
C ARG A 272 4.33 -3.08 -17.06
N ASP A 273 5.00 -2.35 -16.20
CA ASP A 273 6.04 -1.39 -16.58
C ASP A 273 7.31 -2.12 -16.99
#